data_2e10460638db42af124e4b324fcab429
#
_entry.id   2e10460638db42af124e4b324fcab429
#
_cell.length_a   1.000
_cell.length_b   1.000
_cell.length_c   1.000
_cell.angle_alpha   90.00
_cell.angle_beta   90.00
_cell.angle_gamma   90.00
#
_symmetry.space_group_name_H-M   'P 1'
#
loop_
_entity.id
_entity.type
_entity.pdbx_description
1 polymer ?
#
loop_
_entity_poly.entity_id
_entity_poly.type
_entity_poly.pdbx_seq_one_letter_code
_entity_poly.pdbx_strand_id
1 'polypeptide(L)'
;MGAPEIHKHGTDDGWHGVIEEGGEFPPEKHRYHLYIGLFCPFAHRTNLVRHIKHLTDIISLSVVRPYPKEPNGWSFPDSNEEYPNATVDHLFGSKFLREVYFKDDKDYKGKYSVPALWDKKTGRIVSNESAEILRWLPTAFNSLLPPEIAKIDLSPQSLRAQIDDITPWLQGDINTGVYKAGFARTQEGYEAGVIPLFAALNKLEALVAKNGGPFILGKQMTELDLRAYGTIVRFDVVYVQHFKTNLGTIRHDYPVLNNWLKNVYWNVEGFKESTDFKHIKENYTKSHKEINPLAITPLGPFPNVEEGYEADWTQLKPGAVTHPAVMEAMSQL
;
A
#
# COMPACT_ATOMS: atom_id res chain seq x y z
N MET A 1 -4.39 -1.72 25.17
CA MET A 1 -3.51 -2.85 24.84
C MET A 1 -2.63 -2.38 23.70
N GLY A 2 -1.29 -2.39 23.86
CA GLY A 2 -0.36 -1.91 22.83
C GLY A 2 -0.55 -2.70 21.53
N ALA A 3 -0.38 -2.02 20.37
CA ALA A 3 -0.41 -2.66 19.07
C ALA A 3 0.57 -3.83 19.05
N PRO A 4 0.19 -4.99 18.48
CA PRO A 4 1.10 -6.13 18.42
C PRO A 4 2.36 -5.78 17.64
N GLU A 5 3.53 -6.26 18.08
CA GLU A 5 4.86 -6.02 17.49
C GLU A 5 5.01 -6.38 15.99
N ILE A 6 4.00 -6.97 15.41
CA ILE A 6 3.91 -7.47 14.02
C ILE A 6 4.05 -6.35 12.96
N HIS A 7 4.00 -5.08 13.34
CA HIS A 7 3.85 -3.97 12.41
C HIS A 7 4.97 -2.93 12.43
N LYS A 8 6.11 -3.22 13.04
CA LYS A 8 7.27 -2.31 13.07
C LYS A 8 7.90 -2.10 11.69
N HIS A 9 7.29 -1.24 10.88
CA HIS A 9 7.89 -0.68 9.68
C HIS A 9 7.96 0.84 9.70
N GLY A 10 7.37 1.45 10.74
CA GLY A 10 7.55 2.84 11.08
C GLY A 10 8.89 3.06 11.76
N THR A 11 9.21 4.28 11.97
CA THR A 11 10.21 4.68 12.95
C THR A 11 9.55 4.54 14.32
N ASP A 12 10.28 4.00 15.32
CA ASP A 12 9.78 3.90 16.71
C ASP A 12 9.47 5.29 17.32
N ASP A 13 9.73 6.36 16.57
CA ASP A 13 9.53 7.77 16.88
C ASP A 13 8.32 8.41 16.15
N GLY A 14 7.46 7.60 15.51
CA GLY A 14 6.27 8.07 14.81
C GLY A 14 5.06 8.33 15.70
N TRP A 15 3.92 8.64 15.05
CA TRP A 15 2.63 8.82 15.71
C TRP A 15 1.79 7.56 15.59
N HIS A 16 1.26 7.07 16.70
CA HIS A 16 0.54 5.81 16.84
C HIS A 16 -0.85 5.99 17.48
N GLY A 17 -1.47 7.16 17.29
CA GLY A 17 -2.82 7.43 17.76
C GLY A 17 -3.87 6.62 17.00
N VAL A 18 -5.01 6.45 17.63
CA VAL A 18 -6.15 5.69 17.13
C VAL A 18 -7.39 6.57 17.16
N ILE A 19 -8.19 6.53 16.09
CA ILE A 19 -9.52 7.15 16.12
C ILE A 19 -10.49 6.13 16.71
N GLU A 20 -11.07 6.46 17.87
CA GLU A 20 -12.02 5.61 18.57
C GLU A 20 -13.00 6.43 19.44
N GLU A 21 -14.19 5.88 19.65
CA GLU A 21 -15.20 6.49 20.51
C GLU A 21 -14.68 6.64 21.95
N GLY A 22 -14.79 7.85 22.50
CA GLY A 22 -14.34 8.15 23.87
C GLY A 22 -12.83 8.25 24.04
N GLY A 23 -12.05 8.08 22.96
CA GLY A 23 -10.59 8.26 22.96
C GLY A 23 -10.17 9.71 22.77
N GLU A 24 -8.84 9.93 22.68
CA GLU A 24 -8.25 11.25 22.40
C GLU A 24 -8.71 11.80 21.03
N PHE A 25 -8.86 10.91 20.05
CA PHE A 25 -9.29 11.22 18.69
C PHE A 25 -10.64 10.55 18.40
N PRO A 26 -11.79 11.12 18.82
CA PRO A 26 -13.10 10.53 18.52
C PRO A 26 -13.49 10.66 17.05
N PRO A 27 -14.29 9.71 16.48
CA PRO A 27 -14.77 9.81 15.12
C PRO A 27 -15.69 11.02 14.96
N GLU A 28 -15.35 11.87 13.99
CA GLU A 28 -16.10 13.10 13.71
C GLU A 28 -15.97 13.47 12.23
N LYS A 29 -17.09 13.81 11.58
CA LYS A 29 -17.10 14.22 10.17
C LYS A 29 -16.28 15.49 9.98
N HIS A 30 -15.47 15.51 8.93
CA HIS A 30 -14.64 16.65 8.51
C HIS A 30 -13.57 17.10 9.52
N ARG A 31 -13.33 16.35 10.61
CA ARG A 31 -12.29 16.64 11.59
C ARG A 31 -10.90 16.26 11.09
N TYR A 32 -10.79 15.16 10.35
CA TYR A 32 -9.50 14.60 9.96
C TYR A 32 -9.12 14.95 8.52
N HIS A 33 -7.81 14.96 8.26
CA HIS A 33 -7.23 15.18 6.95
C HIS A 33 -6.10 14.18 6.71
N LEU A 34 -6.11 13.55 5.53
CA LEU A 34 -5.13 12.55 5.17
C LEU A 34 -4.14 13.12 4.15
N TYR A 35 -2.85 12.96 4.41
CA TYR A 35 -1.77 13.25 3.46
C TYR A 35 -1.25 11.96 2.86
N ILE A 36 -1.22 11.87 1.53
CA ILE A 36 -0.71 10.69 0.80
C ILE A 36 0.17 11.08 -0.39
N GLY A 37 0.86 10.05 -0.94
CA GLY A 37 1.34 10.05 -2.31
C GLY A 37 0.74 8.84 -3.03
N LEU A 38 0.07 9.04 -4.16
CA LEU A 38 -0.59 7.95 -4.92
C LEU A 38 0.41 6.90 -5.41
N PHE A 39 1.68 7.24 -5.47
CA PHE A 39 2.76 6.32 -5.76
C PHE A 39 3.06 5.34 -4.61
N CYS A 40 2.80 5.72 -3.36
CA CYS A 40 3.24 4.96 -2.18
C CYS A 40 2.32 3.76 -1.91
N PRO A 41 2.84 2.50 -1.89
CA PRO A 41 2.01 1.32 -1.63
C PRO A 41 1.49 1.26 -0.19
N PHE A 42 2.20 1.90 0.75
CA PHE A 42 1.80 1.94 2.15
C PHE A 42 0.68 2.95 2.39
N ALA A 43 0.80 4.17 1.83
CA ALA A 43 -0.28 5.16 1.88
C ALA A 43 -1.53 4.70 1.09
N HIS A 44 -1.35 3.86 0.07
CA HIS A 44 -2.43 3.28 -0.71
C HIS A 44 -3.42 2.48 0.16
N ARG A 45 -2.93 1.74 1.15
CA ARG A 45 -3.77 0.98 2.10
C ARG A 45 -4.77 1.87 2.81
N THR A 46 -4.31 3.00 3.32
CA THR A 46 -5.15 3.97 4.04
C THR A 46 -6.17 4.62 3.11
N ASN A 47 -5.76 4.96 1.88
CA ASN A 47 -6.66 5.54 0.89
C ASN A 47 -7.70 4.52 0.40
N LEU A 48 -7.33 3.23 0.26
CA LEU A 48 -8.28 2.15 -0.03
C LEU A 48 -9.36 2.06 1.03
N VAL A 49 -9.01 2.05 2.32
CA VAL A 49 -10.00 2.06 3.41
C VAL A 49 -10.91 3.28 3.31
N ARG A 50 -10.33 4.45 2.98
CA ARG A 50 -11.09 5.69 2.81
C ARG A 50 -12.17 5.57 1.73
N HIS A 51 -11.89 4.89 0.62
CA HIS A 51 -12.87 4.59 -0.44
C HIS A 51 -13.86 3.50 0.00
N ILE A 52 -13.37 2.32 0.38
CA ILE A 52 -14.20 1.14 0.73
C ILE A 52 -15.21 1.46 1.85
N LYS A 53 -14.82 2.31 2.80
CA LYS A 53 -15.66 2.73 3.93
C LYS A 53 -16.39 4.05 3.67
N HIS A 54 -16.45 4.52 2.43
CA HIS A 54 -17.13 5.78 2.04
C HIS A 54 -16.72 6.97 2.93
N LEU A 55 -15.44 7.05 3.29
CA LEU A 55 -14.89 8.12 4.12
C LEU A 55 -14.41 9.32 3.29
N THR A 56 -14.61 9.33 1.97
CA THR A 56 -14.12 10.39 1.07
C THR A 56 -14.67 11.77 1.40
N ASP A 57 -15.92 11.82 1.86
CA ASP A 57 -16.58 13.06 2.31
C ASP A 57 -16.37 13.35 3.80
N ILE A 58 -15.80 12.41 4.54
CA ILE A 58 -15.60 12.51 6.01
C ILE A 58 -14.16 12.92 6.33
N ILE A 59 -13.19 12.34 5.61
CA ILE A 59 -11.76 12.61 5.75
C ILE A 59 -11.26 13.29 4.49
N SER A 60 -10.89 14.57 4.58
CA SER A 60 -10.32 15.33 3.45
C SER A 60 -8.90 14.85 3.10
N LEU A 61 -8.42 15.18 1.89
CA LEU A 61 -7.19 14.63 1.33
C LEU A 61 -6.30 15.71 0.73
N SER A 62 -4.99 15.59 0.92
CA SER A 62 -3.97 16.26 0.10
C SER A 62 -2.95 15.24 -0.41
N VAL A 63 -2.51 15.41 -1.66
CA VAL A 63 -1.67 14.47 -2.39
C VAL A 63 -0.37 15.14 -2.83
N VAL A 64 0.75 14.64 -2.34
CA VAL A 64 2.08 15.13 -2.74
C VAL A 64 2.42 14.74 -4.18
N ARG A 65 3.28 15.51 -4.85
CA ARG A 65 3.83 15.17 -6.16
C ARG A 65 4.64 13.88 -6.11
N PRO A 66 4.66 13.08 -7.18
CA PRO A 66 5.44 11.84 -7.22
C PRO A 66 6.95 12.11 -7.36
N TYR A 67 7.35 13.27 -7.87
CA TYR A 67 8.75 13.69 -8.05
C TYR A 67 8.85 15.22 -8.20
N PRO A 68 10.05 15.81 -8.02
CA PRO A 68 11.23 15.18 -7.45
C PRO A 68 11.05 14.94 -5.95
N LYS A 69 11.75 13.94 -5.43
CA LYS A 69 11.98 13.86 -3.99
C LYS A 69 13.18 14.73 -3.66
N GLU A 70 12.91 15.93 -3.25
CA GLU A 70 13.95 16.90 -2.88
C GLU A 70 14.64 16.53 -1.56
N PRO A 71 15.80 17.12 -1.24
CA PRO A 71 16.41 16.95 0.08
C PRO A 71 15.47 17.30 1.23
N ASN A 72 14.46 18.12 0.95
CA ASN A 72 13.42 18.54 1.88
C ASN A 72 12.24 17.55 1.99
N GLY A 73 12.31 16.40 1.34
CA GLY A 73 11.24 15.39 1.28
C GLY A 73 10.24 15.64 0.15
N TRP A 74 9.05 15.09 0.28
CA TRP A 74 7.96 15.22 -0.68
C TRP A 74 7.39 16.63 -0.69
N SER A 75 7.09 17.15 -1.88
CA SER A 75 6.50 18.48 -2.07
C SER A 75 5.07 18.41 -2.58
N PHE A 76 4.29 19.42 -2.27
CA PHE A 76 3.01 19.69 -2.91
C PHE A 76 3.22 20.50 -4.19
N PRO A 77 2.31 20.44 -5.18
CA PRO A 77 2.33 21.37 -6.31
C PRO A 77 1.95 22.80 -5.89
N ASP A 78 2.33 23.77 -6.69
CA ASP A 78 1.96 25.19 -6.45
C ASP A 78 0.48 25.46 -6.83
N SER A 79 -0.10 24.62 -7.70
CA SER A 79 -1.55 24.59 -8.00
C SER A 79 -2.03 23.18 -8.29
N ASN A 80 -3.35 22.92 -8.21
CA ASN A 80 -3.93 21.61 -8.51
C ASN A 80 -3.81 21.21 -10.00
N GLU A 81 -3.52 22.16 -10.88
CA GLU A 81 -3.35 21.94 -12.31
C GLU A 81 -1.90 21.60 -12.70
N GLU A 82 -0.93 21.84 -11.82
CA GLU A 82 0.50 21.65 -12.10
C GLU A 82 0.85 20.17 -12.39
N TYR A 83 0.23 19.26 -11.65
CA TYR A 83 0.47 17.84 -11.84
C TYR A 83 -0.84 17.05 -11.65
N PRO A 84 -1.25 16.19 -12.61
CA PRO A 84 -2.50 15.44 -12.53
C PRO A 84 -2.61 14.65 -11.22
N ASN A 85 -3.73 14.76 -10.52
CA ASN A 85 -4.07 14.06 -9.28
C ASN A 85 -3.15 14.36 -8.06
N ALA A 86 -2.16 15.24 -8.18
CA ALA A 86 -1.52 15.87 -7.03
C ALA A 86 -2.30 17.12 -6.63
N THR A 87 -2.23 17.52 -5.38
CA THR A 87 -2.97 18.69 -4.87
C THR A 87 -2.07 19.61 -4.06
N VAL A 88 -2.43 20.87 -3.97
CA VAL A 88 -1.86 21.73 -2.93
C VAL A 88 -2.13 21.14 -1.54
N ASP A 89 -1.38 21.57 -0.54
CA ASP A 89 -1.75 21.33 0.85
C ASP A 89 -2.99 22.16 1.20
N HIS A 90 -4.14 21.51 1.29
CA HIS A 90 -5.43 22.16 1.50
C HIS A 90 -5.62 22.72 2.92
N LEU A 91 -4.79 22.33 3.89
CA LEU A 91 -4.92 22.81 5.27
C LEU A 91 -4.05 24.04 5.54
N PHE A 92 -2.81 24.01 5.11
CA PHE A 92 -1.80 24.98 5.54
C PHE A 92 -1.13 25.71 4.39
N GLY A 93 -1.34 25.26 3.14
CA GLY A 93 -0.59 25.78 1.99
C GLY A 93 0.90 25.47 2.07
N SER A 94 1.28 24.39 2.76
CA SER A 94 2.68 24.00 2.90
C SER A 94 3.28 23.64 1.55
N LYS A 95 4.55 23.97 1.33
CA LYS A 95 5.27 23.57 0.13
C LYS A 95 5.81 22.15 0.21
N PHE A 96 6.20 21.71 1.40
CA PHE A 96 6.77 20.40 1.66
C PHE A 96 6.00 19.67 2.75
N LEU A 97 5.87 18.34 2.61
CA LEU A 97 5.23 17.50 3.63
C LEU A 97 5.89 17.63 5.01
N ARG A 98 7.22 17.81 5.08
CA ARG A 98 7.93 18.03 6.36
C ARG A 98 7.39 19.24 7.15
N GLU A 99 6.87 20.26 6.47
CA GLU A 99 6.32 21.45 7.13
C GLU A 99 5.03 21.11 7.88
N VAL A 100 4.28 20.12 7.41
CA VAL A 100 3.13 19.55 8.13
C VAL A 100 3.59 18.86 9.41
N TYR A 101 4.65 18.05 9.33
CA TYR A 101 5.24 17.38 10.51
C TYR A 101 5.73 18.39 11.55
N PHE A 102 6.37 19.46 11.11
CA PHE A 102 6.86 20.54 12.00
C PHE A 102 5.76 21.36 12.68
N LYS A 103 4.51 21.26 12.22
CA LYS A 103 3.38 21.89 12.92
C LYS A 103 3.00 21.12 14.19
N ASP A 104 3.22 19.82 14.24
CA ASP A 104 3.03 19.00 15.42
C ASP A 104 4.30 18.97 16.29
N ASP A 105 5.43 18.63 15.68
CA ASP A 105 6.73 18.59 16.37
C ASP A 105 7.79 19.33 15.51
N LYS A 106 8.13 20.58 15.92
CA LYS A 106 9.12 21.42 15.23
C LYS A 106 10.54 20.83 15.22
N ASP A 107 10.83 19.95 16.16
CA ASP A 107 12.14 19.34 16.35
C ASP A 107 12.22 17.90 15.78
N TYR A 108 11.15 17.43 15.13
CA TYR A 108 11.09 16.07 14.55
C TYR A 108 12.21 15.83 13.53
N LYS A 109 12.95 14.75 13.75
CA LYS A 109 14.11 14.34 12.93
C LYS A 109 13.93 13.01 12.22
N GLY A 110 12.76 12.41 12.35
CA GLY A 110 12.42 11.14 11.71
C GLY A 110 12.09 11.28 10.22
N LYS A 111 11.44 10.29 9.66
CA LYS A 111 11.05 10.28 8.24
C LYS A 111 9.74 11.01 8.02
N TYR A 112 9.73 11.98 7.12
CA TYR A 112 8.51 12.66 6.66
C TYR A 112 7.81 11.76 5.63
N SER A 113 7.11 10.74 6.13
CA SER A 113 6.51 9.69 5.31
C SER A 113 5.04 9.97 5.02
N VAL A 114 4.50 9.25 4.03
CA VAL A 114 3.07 9.12 3.78
C VAL A 114 2.66 7.65 4.02
N PRO A 115 1.45 7.41 4.58
CA PRO A 115 0.41 8.37 4.94
C PRO A 115 0.76 9.17 6.19
N ALA A 116 0.13 10.35 6.37
CA ALA A 116 0.05 11.03 7.64
C ALA A 116 -1.41 11.48 7.86
N LEU A 117 -2.02 11.05 8.94
CA LEU A 117 -3.38 11.38 9.30
C LEU A 117 -3.37 12.49 10.33
N TRP A 118 -3.94 13.65 9.98
CA TRP A 118 -3.95 14.87 10.77
C TRP A 118 -5.29 15.10 11.44
N ASP A 119 -5.30 15.50 12.72
CA ASP A 119 -6.47 16.00 13.43
C ASP A 119 -6.49 17.54 13.41
N LYS A 120 -7.46 18.13 12.71
CA LYS A 120 -7.62 19.59 12.58
C LYS A 120 -8.02 20.29 13.87
N LYS A 121 -8.62 19.56 14.83
CA LYS A 121 -9.04 20.13 16.11
C LYS A 121 -7.91 20.25 17.11
N THR A 122 -7.12 19.18 17.25
CA THR A 122 -5.98 19.20 18.17
C THR A 122 -4.73 19.82 17.57
N GLY A 123 -4.68 19.94 16.22
CA GLY A 123 -3.51 20.44 15.50
C GLY A 123 -2.34 19.46 15.55
N ARG A 124 -2.62 18.15 15.52
CA ARG A 124 -1.60 17.08 15.66
C ARG A 124 -1.77 15.99 14.62
N ILE A 125 -0.69 15.27 14.36
CA ILE A 125 -0.72 14.01 13.61
C ILE A 125 -1.33 12.94 14.53
N VAL A 126 -2.36 12.24 14.04
CA VAL A 126 -2.94 11.08 14.75
C VAL A 126 -2.02 9.88 14.58
N SER A 127 -1.73 9.52 13.35
CA SER A 127 -0.84 8.38 13.03
C SER A 127 -0.21 8.56 11.64
N ASN A 128 1.02 8.08 11.49
CA ASN A 128 1.72 7.93 10.22
C ASN A 128 2.14 6.47 9.95
N GLU A 129 1.63 5.51 10.75
CA GLU A 129 1.91 4.09 10.57
C GLU A 129 0.75 3.40 9.80
N SER A 130 0.98 3.15 8.53
CA SER A 130 -0.05 2.64 7.62
C SER A 130 -0.61 1.27 8.00
N ALA A 131 0.20 0.42 8.63
CA ALA A 131 -0.20 -0.92 9.03
C ALA A 131 -1.18 -0.89 10.22
N GLU A 132 -0.99 0.09 11.13
CA GLU A 132 -1.88 0.33 12.25
C GLU A 132 -3.17 1.01 11.80
N ILE A 133 -3.05 2.05 10.96
CA ILE A 133 -4.22 2.73 10.37
C ILE A 133 -5.11 1.73 9.65
N LEU A 134 -4.52 0.83 8.85
CA LEU A 134 -5.28 -0.23 8.16
C LEU A 134 -6.05 -1.13 9.12
N ARG A 135 -5.56 -1.36 10.34
CA ARG A 135 -6.18 -2.24 11.33
C ARG A 135 -7.39 -1.59 12.02
N TRP A 136 -7.32 -0.31 12.35
CA TRP A 136 -8.39 0.33 13.13
C TRP A 136 -9.32 1.24 12.29
N LEU A 137 -8.84 1.86 11.20
CA LEU A 137 -9.66 2.79 10.41
C LEU A 137 -10.93 2.17 9.82
N PRO A 138 -10.96 0.88 9.40
CA PRO A 138 -12.18 0.25 8.87
C PRO A 138 -13.39 0.28 9.81
N THR A 139 -13.16 0.36 11.11
CA THR A 139 -14.25 0.38 12.12
C THR A 139 -14.40 1.71 12.82
N ALA A 140 -13.41 2.59 12.74
CA ALA A 140 -13.32 3.83 13.52
C ALA A 140 -14.54 4.76 13.35
N PHE A 141 -15.14 4.81 12.17
CA PHE A 141 -16.26 5.71 11.84
C PHE A 141 -17.61 4.99 11.72
N ASN A 142 -17.73 3.75 12.16
CA ASN A 142 -18.94 2.94 11.96
C ASN A 142 -20.21 3.60 12.54
N SER A 143 -20.12 4.33 13.63
CA SER A 143 -21.23 5.08 14.23
C SER A 143 -21.78 6.21 13.32
N LEU A 144 -20.99 6.66 12.35
CA LEU A 144 -21.34 7.75 11.43
C LEU A 144 -21.74 7.27 10.03
N LEU A 145 -21.66 5.96 9.79
CA LEU A 145 -21.85 5.35 8.46
C LEU A 145 -23.20 4.64 8.35
N PRO A 146 -23.74 4.52 7.12
CA PRO A 146 -24.88 3.66 6.86
C PRO A 146 -24.59 2.21 7.28
N PRO A 147 -25.62 1.46 7.75
CA PRO A 147 -25.42 0.10 8.28
C PRO A 147 -24.75 -0.87 7.31
N GLU A 148 -25.01 -0.76 6.00
CA GLU A 148 -24.40 -1.60 4.96
C GLU A 148 -22.91 -1.34 4.81
N ILE A 149 -22.44 -0.11 4.98
CA ILE A 149 -21.02 0.25 4.96
C ILE A 149 -20.35 -0.07 6.30
N ALA A 150 -21.04 0.18 7.41
CA ALA A 150 -20.53 -0.14 8.75
C ALA A 150 -20.24 -1.64 8.92
N LYS A 151 -21.03 -2.53 8.25
CA LYS A 151 -20.84 -4.00 8.27
C LYS A 151 -19.60 -4.49 7.57
N ILE A 152 -18.96 -3.68 6.71
CA ILE A 152 -17.71 -4.07 6.04
C ILE A 152 -16.63 -4.19 7.10
N ASP A 153 -16.25 -5.44 7.39
CA ASP A 153 -15.20 -5.80 8.35
C ASP A 153 -14.03 -6.43 7.61
N LEU A 154 -12.89 -5.75 7.61
CA LEU A 154 -11.67 -6.20 6.95
C LEU A 154 -10.81 -7.11 7.84
N SER A 155 -11.19 -7.32 9.09
CA SER A 155 -10.45 -8.16 10.03
C SER A 155 -11.40 -8.95 10.94
N PRO A 156 -12.32 -9.75 10.34
CA PRO A 156 -13.34 -10.46 11.09
C PRO A 156 -12.72 -11.45 12.07
N GLN A 157 -13.34 -11.60 13.23
CA GLN A 157 -12.84 -12.44 14.33
C GLN A 157 -12.57 -13.89 13.87
N SER A 158 -13.39 -14.43 12.97
CA SER A 158 -13.24 -15.81 12.45
C SER A 158 -11.99 -16.01 11.60
N LEU A 159 -11.45 -14.96 11.00
CA LEU A 159 -10.26 -15.00 10.15
C LEU A 159 -9.04 -14.33 10.78
N ARG A 160 -9.18 -13.74 11.98
CA ARG A 160 -8.14 -12.96 12.64
C ARG A 160 -6.83 -13.74 12.80
N ALA A 161 -6.90 -14.98 13.27
CA ALA A 161 -5.72 -15.79 13.45
C ALA A 161 -4.97 -16.05 12.13
N GLN A 162 -5.71 -16.31 11.03
CA GLN A 162 -5.09 -16.49 9.71
C GLN A 162 -4.48 -15.18 9.18
N ILE A 163 -5.17 -14.05 9.38
CA ILE A 163 -4.66 -12.73 9.00
C ILE A 163 -3.34 -12.43 9.73
N ASP A 164 -3.31 -12.68 11.03
CA ASP A 164 -2.14 -12.41 11.86
C ASP A 164 -0.95 -13.35 11.55
N ASP A 165 -1.20 -14.59 11.13
CA ASP A 165 -0.17 -15.54 10.66
C ASP A 165 0.41 -15.16 9.28
N ILE A 166 -0.42 -14.66 8.37
CA ILE A 166 -0.01 -14.31 7.00
C ILE A 166 0.69 -12.93 6.95
N THR A 167 0.23 -11.98 7.76
CA THR A 167 0.71 -10.59 7.70
C THR A 167 2.23 -10.45 7.81
N PRO A 168 2.97 -11.15 8.70
CA PRO A 168 4.41 -10.98 8.83
C PRO A 168 5.19 -11.30 7.54
N TRP A 169 4.95 -12.45 6.93
CA TRP A 169 5.68 -12.83 5.72
C TRP A 169 5.17 -12.05 4.48
N LEU A 170 3.87 -11.77 4.38
CA LEU A 170 3.34 -10.90 3.33
C LEU A 170 4.00 -9.51 3.37
N GLN A 171 4.12 -8.95 4.58
CA GLN A 171 4.77 -7.66 4.77
C GLN A 171 6.29 -7.73 4.56
N GLY A 172 6.96 -8.72 5.16
CA GLY A 172 8.41 -8.82 5.19
C GLY A 172 9.03 -9.24 3.86
N ASP A 173 8.40 -10.21 3.18
CA ASP A 173 8.98 -10.87 2.00
C ASP A 173 8.37 -10.36 0.69
N ILE A 174 7.12 -9.89 0.69
CA ILE A 174 6.51 -9.30 -0.51
C ILE A 174 6.56 -7.78 -0.45
N ASN A 175 5.87 -7.14 0.51
CA ASN A 175 5.70 -5.68 0.49
C ASN A 175 7.01 -4.94 0.72
N THR A 176 7.85 -5.42 1.62
CA THR A 176 9.19 -4.88 1.88
C THR A 176 10.24 -5.58 1.02
N GLY A 177 10.00 -6.84 0.63
CA GLY A 177 10.91 -7.66 -0.16
C GLY A 177 11.32 -7.02 -1.48
N VAL A 178 10.36 -6.40 -2.20
CA VAL A 178 10.66 -5.67 -3.45
C VAL A 178 11.67 -4.54 -3.22
N TYR A 179 11.64 -3.87 -2.06
CA TYR A 179 12.58 -2.80 -1.71
C TYR A 179 13.93 -3.36 -1.27
N LYS A 180 13.95 -4.50 -0.55
CA LYS A 180 15.20 -5.19 -0.20
C LYS A 180 15.98 -5.54 -1.46
N ALA A 181 15.31 -6.11 -2.47
CA ALA A 181 15.93 -6.40 -3.76
C ALA A 181 16.32 -5.11 -4.51
N GLY A 182 15.39 -4.14 -4.61
CA GLY A 182 15.57 -2.95 -5.43
C GLY A 182 16.67 -2.01 -4.98
N PHE A 183 16.87 -1.86 -3.68
CA PHE A 183 17.89 -1.00 -3.08
C PHE A 183 19.18 -1.76 -2.67
N ALA A 184 19.29 -3.04 -3.00
CA ALA A 184 20.49 -3.80 -2.76
C ALA A 184 21.69 -3.19 -3.50
N ARG A 185 22.86 -3.19 -2.83
CA ARG A 185 24.10 -2.63 -3.37
C ARG A 185 25.14 -3.69 -3.69
N THR A 186 24.86 -4.96 -3.38
CA THR A 186 25.69 -6.13 -3.70
C THR A 186 24.83 -7.22 -4.31
N GLN A 187 25.48 -8.17 -4.99
CA GLN A 187 24.77 -9.32 -5.57
C GLN A 187 24.12 -10.17 -4.48
N GLU A 188 24.83 -10.43 -3.39
CA GLU A 188 24.35 -11.21 -2.24
C GLU A 188 23.15 -10.54 -1.59
N GLY A 189 23.19 -9.20 -1.43
CA GLY A 189 22.06 -8.42 -0.89
C GLY A 189 20.84 -8.46 -1.79
N TYR A 190 21.04 -8.43 -3.12
CA TYR A 190 19.95 -8.58 -4.09
C TYR A 190 19.34 -9.97 -4.01
N GLU A 191 20.13 -11.03 -4.00
CA GLU A 191 19.65 -12.41 -3.91
C GLU A 191 18.93 -12.68 -2.60
N ALA A 192 19.45 -12.16 -1.47
CA ALA A 192 18.79 -12.21 -0.17
C ALA A 192 17.43 -11.49 -0.12
N GLY A 193 17.18 -10.56 -1.04
CA GLY A 193 15.89 -9.90 -1.20
C GLY A 193 14.97 -10.59 -2.20
N VAL A 194 15.49 -10.92 -3.39
CA VAL A 194 14.65 -11.39 -4.51
C VAL A 194 14.23 -12.86 -4.37
N ILE A 195 15.07 -13.72 -3.79
CA ILE A 195 14.75 -15.15 -3.63
C ILE A 195 13.57 -15.35 -2.65
N PRO A 196 13.59 -14.82 -1.41
CA PRO A 196 12.44 -14.91 -0.51
C PRO A 196 11.18 -14.25 -1.08
N LEU A 197 11.32 -13.14 -1.82
CA LEU A 197 10.21 -12.47 -2.48
C LEU A 197 9.45 -13.43 -3.41
N PHE A 198 10.14 -14.14 -4.30
CA PHE A 198 9.49 -15.07 -5.23
C PHE A 198 9.00 -16.34 -4.55
N ALA A 199 9.67 -16.82 -3.50
CA ALA A 199 9.15 -17.89 -2.65
C ALA A 199 7.82 -17.49 -1.98
N ALA A 200 7.74 -16.28 -1.45
CA ALA A 200 6.51 -15.75 -0.86
C ALA A 200 5.41 -15.50 -1.89
N LEU A 201 5.73 -15.07 -3.13
CA LEU A 201 4.76 -14.96 -4.22
C LEU A 201 4.20 -16.34 -4.62
N ASN A 202 5.03 -17.36 -4.74
CA ASN A 202 4.59 -18.73 -4.98
C ASN A 202 3.64 -19.21 -3.86
N LYS A 203 3.97 -18.91 -2.60
CA LYS A 203 3.14 -19.24 -1.44
C LYS A 203 1.79 -18.52 -1.48
N LEU A 204 1.79 -17.24 -1.85
CA LEU A 204 0.55 -16.44 -1.97
C LEU A 204 -0.33 -16.94 -3.11
N GLU A 205 0.24 -17.25 -4.28
CA GLU A 205 -0.45 -17.84 -5.41
C GLU A 205 -1.18 -19.14 -5.02
N ALA A 206 -0.45 -20.05 -4.37
CA ALA A 206 -1.00 -21.32 -3.90
C ALA A 206 -2.09 -21.12 -2.83
N LEU A 207 -1.94 -20.13 -1.94
CA LEU A 207 -2.93 -19.82 -0.92
C LEU A 207 -4.25 -19.34 -1.54
N VAL A 208 -4.19 -18.39 -2.48
CA VAL A 208 -5.39 -17.87 -3.16
C VAL A 208 -6.07 -18.97 -3.97
N ALA A 209 -5.29 -19.80 -4.69
CA ALA A 209 -5.81 -20.94 -5.43
C ALA A 209 -6.53 -21.95 -4.50
N LYS A 210 -5.93 -22.30 -3.38
CA LYS A 210 -6.50 -23.20 -2.37
C LYS A 210 -7.82 -22.68 -1.82
N ASN A 211 -7.93 -21.37 -1.60
CA ASN A 211 -9.12 -20.72 -1.04
C ASN A 211 -10.21 -20.45 -2.09
N GLY A 212 -9.92 -20.63 -3.39
CA GLY A 212 -10.88 -20.52 -4.50
C GLY A 212 -11.29 -19.10 -4.86
N GLY A 213 -10.58 -18.07 -4.37
CA GLY A 213 -10.90 -16.66 -4.64
C GLY A 213 -12.34 -16.24 -4.25
N PRO A 214 -12.82 -15.08 -4.60
CA PRO A 214 -12.13 -14.01 -5.35
C PRO A 214 -11.15 -13.17 -4.51
N PHE A 215 -11.03 -13.41 -3.21
CA PHE A 215 -10.09 -12.74 -2.30
C PHE A 215 -9.06 -13.70 -1.74
N ILE A 216 -8.03 -13.18 -1.09
CA ILE A 216 -6.91 -13.99 -0.57
C ILE A 216 -7.40 -15.10 0.37
N LEU A 217 -8.34 -14.82 1.25
CA LEU A 217 -8.92 -15.81 2.18
C LEU A 217 -10.27 -16.38 1.70
N GLY A 218 -10.57 -16.37 0.41
CA GLY A 218 -11.76 -16.94 -0.18
C GLY A 218 -12.82 -15.90 -0.51
N LYS A 219 -14.03 -16.02 0.06
CA LYS A 219 -15.19 -15.19 -0.36
C LYS A 219 -15.26 -13.81 0.29
N GLN A 220 -14.53 -13.59 1.37
CA GLN A 220 -14.56 -12.33 2.11
C GLN A 220 -13.26 -11.56 1.92
N MET A 221 -13.36 -10.29 1.49
CA MET A 221 -12.25 -9.37 1.47
C MET A 221 -11.76 -9.09 2.88
N THR A 222 -10.44 -9.06 3.06
CA THR A 222 -9.79 -8.79 4.33
C THR A 222 -8.69 -7.74 4.16
N GLU A 223 -8.10 -7.27 5.25
CA GLU A 223 -6.95 -6.37 5.20
C GLU A 223 -5.75 -6.94 4.43
N LEU A 224 -5.66 -8.29 4.28
CA LEU A 224 -4.62 -8.92 3.48
C LEU A 224 -4.72 -8.52 2.00
N ASP A 225 -5.94 -8.41 1.47
CA ASP A 225 -6.18 -7.95 0.10
C ASP A 225 -5.65 -6.53 -0.10
N LEU A 226 -5.89 -5.63 0.84
CA LEU A 226 -5.40 -4.26 0.77
C LEU A 226 -3.86 -4.19 0.93
N ARG A 227 -3.29 -5.04 1.82
CA ARG A 227 -1.84 -5.13 2.02
C ARG A 227 -1.11 -5.66 0.79
N ALA A 228 -1.64 -6.70 0.17
CA ALA A 228 -1.05 -7.30 -1.03
C ALA A 228 -1.21 -6.40 -2.24
N TYR A 229 -2.40 -5.81 -2.43
CA TYR A 229 -2.72 -4.99 -3.59
C TYR A 229 -1.70 -3.88 -3.83
N GLY A 230 -1.34 -3.13 -2.80
CA GLY A 230 -0.39 -2.03 -2.92
C GLY A 230 0.92 -2.42 -3.61
N THR A 231 1.41 -3.64 -3.37
CA THR A 231 2.62 -4.18 -4.01
C THR A 231 2.33 -4.83 -5.35
N ILE A 232 1.34 -5.70 -5.42
CA ILE A 232 1.07 -6.52 -6.62
C ILE A 232 0.63 -5.66 -7.81
N VAL A 233 -0.17 -4.61 -7.61
CA VAL A 233 -0.57 -3.67 -8.69
C VAL A 233 0.63 -2.91 -9.29
N ARG A 234 1.71 -2.76 -8.53
CA ARG A 234 2.96 -2.12 -8.96
C ARG A 234 3.99 -3.09 -9.54
N PHE A 235 3.78 -4.39 -9.37
CA PHE A 235 4.82 -5.39 -9.61
C PHE A 235 5.30 -5.37 -11.06
N ASP A 236 4.45 -5.71 -12.01
CA ASP A 236 4.81 -5.74 -13.42
C ASP A 236 5.14 -4.35 -13.97
N VAL A 237 4.39 -3.34 -13.52
CA VAL A 237 4.46 -1.97 -14.04
C VAL A 237 5.79 -1.29 -13.71
N VAL A 238 6.36 -1.60 -12.54
CA VAL A 238 7.54 -0.91 -12.01
C VAL A 238 8.59 -1.85 -11.42
N TYR A 239 8.23 -2.78 -10.53
CA TYR A 239 9.22 -3.50 -9.75
C TYR A 239 10.05 -4.48 -10.57
N VAL A 240 9.44 -5.14 -11.56
CA VAL A 240 10.13 -6.06 -12.48
C VAL A 240 11.32 -5.35 -13.16
N GLN A 241 11.11 -4.15 -13.66
CA GLN A 241 12.14 -3.40 -14.38
C GLN A 241 13.01 -2.57 -13.42
N HIS A 242 12.39 -1.76 -12.56
CA HIS A 242 13.11 -0.76 -11.75
C HIS A 242 13.89 -1.40 -10.61
N PHE A 243 13.27 -2.36 -9.92
CA PHE A 243 13.88 -3.09 -8.80
C PHE A 243 14.51 -4.42 -9.18
N LYS A 244 14.51 -4.77 -10.48
CA LYS A 244 15.07 -6.03 -11.02
C LYS A 244 14.42 -7.28 -10.41
N THR A 245 13.17 -7.18 -9.94
CA THR A 245 12.41 -8.33 -9.42
C THR A 245 11.82 -9.13 -10.59
N ASN A 246 12.69 -9.67 -11.44
CA ASN A 246 12.39 -10.12 -12.79
C ASN A 246 12.58 -11.63 -13.01
N LEU A 247 12.55 -12.45 -11.96
CA LEU A 247 12.51 -13.92 -12.10
C LEU A 247 11.18 -14.40 -12.70
N GLY A 248 10.14 -13.59 -12.61
CA GLY A 248 8.82 -13.79 -13.20
C GLY A 248 7.99 -12.53 -13.15
N THR A 249 6.78 -12.57 -13.70
CA THR A 249 5.80 -11.49 -13.74
C THR A 249 4.46 -11.97 -13.18
N ILE A 250 3.67 -11.06 -12.65
CA ILE A 250 2.33 -11.43 -12.15
C ILE A 250 1.46 -11.92 -13.31
N ARG A 251 1.49 -11.25 -14.47
CA ARG A 251 0.63 -11.58 -15.62
C ARG A 251 0.90 -12.95 -16.25
N HIS A 252 2.14 -13.44 -16.22
CA HIS A 252 2.52 -14.65 -16.93
C HIS A 252 2.80 -15.84 -16.00
N ASP A 253 3.36 -15.58 -14.84
CA ASP A 253 3.85 -16.64 -13.94
C ASP A 253 2.89 -16.91 -12.76
N TYR A 254 1.93 -16.01 -12.50
CA TYR A 254 1.01 -16.08 -11.36
C TYR A 254 -0.44 -15.85 -11.80
N PRO A 255 -1.05 -16.80 -12.55
CA PRO A 255 -2.38 -16.60 -13.15
C PRO A 255 -3.49 -16.38 -12.10
N VAL A 256 -3.40 -17.02 -10.92
CA VAL A 256 -4.39 -16.81 -9.86
C VAL A 256 -4.27 -15.45 -9.22
N LEU A 257 -3.05 -14.98 -8.93
CA LEU A 257 -2.80 -13.62 -8.43
C LEU A 257 -3.14 -12.56 -9.47
N ASN A 258 -2.86 -12.80 -10.75
CA ASN A 258 -3.26 -11.89 -11.82
C ASN A 258 -4.78 -11.75 -11.90
N ASN A 259 -5.48 -12.88 -11.76
CA ASN A 259 -6.94 -12.89 -11.75
C ASN A 259 -7.51 -12.20 -10.50
N TRP A 260 -6.95 -12.49 -9.32
CA TRP A 260 -7.28 -11.79 -8.08
C TRP A 260 -7.06 -10.27 -8.22
N LEU A 261 -5.92 -9.85 -8.76
CA LEU A 261 -5.57 -8.44 -8.96
C LEU A 261 -6.60 -7.74 -9.87
N LYS A 262 -6.95 -8.36 -11.00
CA LYS A 262 -7.97 -7.83 -11.92
C LYS A 262 -9.35 -7.79 -11.27
N ASN A 263 -9.69 -8.83 -10.49
CA ASN A 263 -10.97 -8.86 -9.78
C ASN A 263 -11.12 -7.69 -8.80
N VAL A 264 -10.14 -7.47 -7.91
CA VAL A 264 -10.24 -6.37 -6.95
C VAL A 264 -10.20 -5.00 -7.65
N TYR A 265 -9.42 -4.85 -8.72
CA TYR A 265 -9.34 -3.61 -9.48
C TYR A 265 -10.67 -3.23 -10.17
N TRP A 266 -11.35 -4.19 -10.79
CA TRP A 266 -12.56 -3.91 -11.59
C TRP A 266 -13.87 -4.05 -10.82
N ASN A 267 -13.92 -4.96 -9.84
CA ASN A 267 -15.17 -5.36 -9.20
C ASN A 267 -15.31 -4.89 -7.74
N VAL A 268 -14.26 -4.27 -7.19
CA VAL A 268 -14.30 -3.76 -5.82
C VAL A 268 -14.08 -2.25 -5.82
N GLU A 269 -15.07 -1.52 -5.33
CA GLU A 269 -15.01 -0.06 -5.20
C GLU A 269 -13.76 0.40 -4.43
N GLY A 270 -13.13 1.45 -4.93
CA GLY A 270 -11.96 2.07 -4.31
C GLY A 270 -10.62 1.60 -4.86
N PHE A 271 -10.51 0.39 -5.39
CA PHE A 271 -9.23 -0.13 -5.89
C PHE A 271 -8.79 0.59 -7.17
N LYS A 272 -9.67 0.71 -8.15
CA LYS A 272 -9.40 1.43 -9.39
C LYS A 272 -9.25 2.93 -9.13
N GLU A 273 -10.16 3.52 -8.37
CA GLU A 273 -10.25 4.94 -8.09
C GLU A 273 -9.03 5.47 -7.31
N SER A 274 -8.40 4.63 -6.51
CA SER A 274 -7.20 4.97 -5.72
C SER A 274 -5.88 4.67 -6.44
N THR A 275 -5.91 4.07 -7.64
CA THR A 275 -4.72 3.66 -8.39
C THR A 275 -4.36 4.67 -9.46
N ASP A 276 -3.17 5.24 -9.40
CA ASP A 276 -2.63 6.13 -10.43
C ASP A 276 -1.30 5.60 -10.97
N PHE A 277 -1.35 5.00 -12.15
CA PHE A 277 -0.16 4.41 -12.78
C PHE A 277 0.87 5.44 -13.22
N LYS A 278 0.46 6.69 -13.53
CA LYS A 278 1.38 7.76 -13.85
C LYS A 278 2.19 8.16 -12.62
N HIS A 279 1.52 8.40 -11.48
CA HIS A 279 2.19 8.66 -10.21
C HIS A 279 3.13 7.52 -9.82
N ILE A 280 2.67 6.27 -9.96
CA ILE A 280 3.46 5.08 -9.64
C ILE A 280 4.72 5.04 -10.50
N LYS A 281 4.60 5.02 -11.83
CA LYS A 281 5.77 4.90 -12.72
C LYS A 281 6.75 6.04 -12.56
N GLU A 282 6.27 7.27 -12.54
CA GLU A 282 7.14 8.45 -12.49
C GLU A 282 7.83 8.62 -11.13
N ASN A 283 7.18 8.24 -10.01
CA ASN A 283 7.85 8.28 -8.72
C ASN A 283 9.10 7.39 -8.71
N TYR A 284 8.94 6.11 -9.00
CA TYR A 284 10.05 5.17 -8.94
C TYR A 284 11.16 5.55 -9.91
N THR A 285 10.82 5.88 -11.15
CA THR A 285 11.82 6.13 -12.19
C THR A 285 12.50 7.50 -12.08
N LYS A 286 11.84 8.50 -11.50
CA LYS A 286 12.36 9.88 -11.43
C LYS A 286 12.87 10.29 -10.04
N SER A 287 12.51 9.55 -8.97
CA SER A 287 12.93 9.90 -7.60
C SER A 287 14.08 9.06 -7.06
N HIS A 288 14.40 7.92 -7.68
CA HIS A 288 15.50 7.03 -7.25
C HIS A 288 16.70 7.17 -8.18
N LYS A 289 17.44 8.27 -8.01
CA LYS A 289 18.62 8.61 -8.84
C LYS A 289 19.74 7.56 -8.74
N GLU A 290 19.85 6.88 -7.64
CA GLU A 290 20.80 5.79 -7.41
C GLU A 290 20.51 4.53 -8.26
N ILE A 291 19.24 4.34 -8.70
CA ILE A 291 18.83 3.23 -9.54
C ILE A 291 18.69 3.68 -11.01
N ASN A 292 18.12 4.86 -11.23
CA ASN A 292 17.83 5.41 -12.55
C ASN A 292 18.30 6.87 -12.67
N PRO A 293 19.62 7.08 -12.83
CA PRO A 293 20.22 8.41 -12.77
C PRO A 293 19.74 9.38 -13.86
N LEU A 294 19.28 8.86 -15.01
CA LEU A 294 18.79 9.65 -16.13
C LEU A 294 17.29 9.97 -16.02
N ALA A 295 16.60 9.47 -15.01
CA ALA A 295 15.18 9.70 -14.76
C ALA A 295 14.26 9.32 -15.96
N ILE A 296 14.67 8.35 -16.78
CA ILE A 296 13.88 7.88 -17.92
C ILE A 296 12.75 6.99 -17.39
N THR A 297 11.51 7.33 -17.73
CA THR A 297 10.34 6.51 -17.41
C THR A 297 10.04 5.59 -18.60
N PRO A 298 10.18 4.25 -18.47
CA PRO A 298 9.86 3.32 -19.54
C PRO A 298 8.38 3.40 -19.93
N LEU A 299 8.07 3.27 -21.22
CA LEU A 299 6.67 3.20 -21.68
C LEU A 299 5.97 1.93 -21.19
N GLY A 300 6.61 0.79 -21.39
CA GLY A 300 6.12 -0.51 -20.92
C GLY A 300 6.74 -0.94 -19.56
N PRO A 301 6.29 -2.08 -19.04
CA PRO A 301 5.06 -2.75 -19.46
C PRO A 301 3.80 -1.94 -19.10
N PHE A 302 2.75 -2.10 -19.93
CA PHE A 302 1.45 -1.52 -19.60
C PHE A 302 0.83 -2.27 -18.42
N PRO A 303 -0.03 -1.59 -17.62
CA PRO A 303 -0.72 -2.25 -16.52
C PRO A 303 -1.56 -3.44 -17.00
N ASN A 304 -1.28 -4.63 -16.47
CA ASN A 304 -2.01 -5.85 -16.83
C ASN A 304 -3.50 -5.79 -16.43
N VAL A 305 -3.85 -5.01 -15.42
CA VAL A 305 -5.24 -4.80 -15.01
C VAL A 305 -6.10 -4.11 -16.08
N GLU A 306 -5.51 -3.28 -16.95
CA GLU A 306 -6.22 -2.55 -18.01
C GLU A 306 -6.68 -3.46 -19.18
N GLU A 307 -6.21 -4.71 -19.23
CA GLU A 307 -6.66 -5.71 -20.22
C GLU A 307 -8.11 -6.18 -19.97
N GLY A 308 -8.78 -5.68 -18.92
CA GLY A 308 -10.11 -6.10 -18.51
C GLY A 308 -10.10 -7.32 -17.59
N TYR A 309 -11.29 -7.76 -17.18
CA TYR A 309 -11.44 -8.88 -16.27
C TYR A 309 -12.64 -9.75 -16.63
N GLU A 310 -12.32 -10.95 -17.08
CA GLU A 310 -13.25 -12.07 -17.15
C GLU A 310 -12.52 -13.30 -16.60
N ALA A 311 -13.01 -13.91 -15.53
CA ALA A 311 -12.35 -15.05 -14.95
C ALA A 311 -13.31 -16.12 -14.46
N ASP A 312 -13.00 -17.34 -14.83
CA ASP A 312 -13.52 -18.53 -14.22
C ASP A 312 -12.50 -19.09 -13.22
N TRP A 313 -12.76 -18.86 -11.94
CA TRP A 313 -11.90 -19.32 -10.85
C TRP A 313 -11.74 -20.85 -10.82
N THR A 314 -12.68 -21.59 -11.38
CA THR A 314 -12.66 -23.07 -11.41
C THR A 314 -11.64 -23.61 -12.41
N GLN A 315 -11.25 -22.83 -13.40
CA GLN A 315 -10.30 -23.20 -14.46
C GLN A 315 -8.87 -22.75 -14.18
N LEU A 316 -8.65 -21.88 -13.19
CA LEU A 316 -7.34 -21.36 -12.87
C LEU A 316 -6.49 -22.40 -12.15
N LYS A 317 -5.29 -22.62 -12.68
CA LYS A 317 -4.24 -23.42 -12.04
C LYS A 317 -3.17 -22.48 -11.50
N PRO A 318 -2.69 -22.70 -10.28
CA PRO A 318 -1.62 -21.89 -9.73
C PRO A 318 -0.33 -22.03 -10.55
N GLY A 319 0.34 -20.92 -10.78
CA GLY A 319 1.67 -20.86 -11.35
C GLY A 319 2.74 -20.83 -10.27
N ALA A 320 4.00 -20.88 -10.67
CA ALA A 320 5.14 -20.69 -9.78
C ALA A 320 6.41 -20.35 -10.57
N VAL A 321 7.26 -19.52 -9.97
CA VAL A 321 8.64 -19.38 -10.41
C VAL A 321 9.46 -20.54 -9.88
N THR A 322 10.05 -21.35 -10.80
CA THR A 322 10.72 -22.62 -10.49
C THR A 322 12.26 -22.51 -10.44
N HIS A 323 12.79 -21.28 -10.26
CA HIS A 323 14.23 -21.11 -10.07
C HIS A 323 14.71 -21.92 -8.86
N PRO A 324 15.84 -22.70 -8.95
CA PRO A 324 16.25 -23.62 -7.90
C PRO A 324 16.34 -22.99 -6.51
N ALA A 325 16.96 -21.80 -6.39
CA ALA A 325 17.06 -21.10 -5.12
C ALA A 325 15.70 -20.65 -4.54
N VAL A 326 14.73 -20.33 -5.40
CA VAL A 326 13.36 -20.00 -4.97
C VAL A 326 12.66 -21.24 -4.41
N MET A 327 12.82 -22.38 -5.09
CA MET A 327 12.23 -23.66 -4.64
C MET A 327 12.84 -24.16 -3.34
N GLU A 328 14.14 -23.95 -3.15
CA GLU A 328 14.83 -24.23 -1.88
C GLU A 328 14.27 -23.35 -0.75
N ALA A 329 14.16 -22.04 -0.97
CA ALA A 329 13.61 -21.12 0.00
C ALA A 329 12.15 -21.45 0.39
N MET A 330 11.32 -21.89 -0.58
CA MET A 330 9.96 -22.36 -0.29
C MET A 330 9.90 -23.55 0.65
N SER A 331 10.86 -24.46 0.60
CA SER A 331 10.90 -25.61 1.48
C SER A 331 11.16 -25.27 2.96
N GLN A 332 11.57 -24.04 3.23
CA GLN A 332 11.87 -23.51 4.56
C GLN A 332 10.74 -22.61 5.14
N LEU A 333 9.71 -22.31 4.33
CA LEU A 333 8.52 -21.53 4.70
C LEU A 333 7.37 -22.43 5.17
#